data_841a6c23bbe8e1abb484b4284d8a8e46
#
_entry.id   841a6c23bbe8e1abb484b4284d8a8e46
#
_cell.length_a   1.000
_cell.length_b   1.000
_cell.length_c   1.000
_cell.angle_alpha   90.00
_cell.angle_beta   90.00
_cell.angle_gamma   90.00
#
_symmetry.space_group_name_H-M   'P 1'
#
loop_
_entity.id
_entity.type
_entity.pdbx_description
1 polymer ?
#
loop_
_entity_poly.entity_id
_entity_poly.type
_entity_poly.pdbx_seq_one_letter_code
_entity_poly.pdbx_strand_id
1 'polypeptide(L)'
;MLKTFHEIPRLXXXPRLRPQTPILDRAATPAQLRRLGEAELEELANELRQELLFSVGQTGGHFGAGLGVIELTIALHYVFDTPDDRLVWDVGHQAYPHKILTGRREGMASLRQKDGLAAFPRRCESEYDTFGVGHSSTSIGAALGMAIAARLQGQQRKSIAVIGDGALTAGMAFEALNHAPEVGADMLVVLNDNDMSISRNVGGMSNYLAKILSSRTYSSMREGSKKVLSRLPGAWEIARRTEEYAKGMLVPGTLFEELGWNYIGPIDGHDLPTLIATLRN
;
A
#
# COMPACT_ATOMS: atom_id res chain seq x y z
N MET A 1 -10.10 -37.99 -1.55
CA MET A 1 -10.28 -37.86 -3.00
C MET A 1 -9.69 -36.52 -3.44
N LEU A 2 -8.54 -36.53 -4.09
CA LEU A 2 -7.93 -35.33 -4.63
C LEU A 2 -8.67 -35.00 -5.95
N LYS A 3 -9.39 -33.90 -5.97
CA LYS A 3 -9.98 -33.39 -7.21
C LYS A 3 -8.85 -33.02 -8.18
N THR A 4 -8.88 -33.58 -9.34
CA THR A 4 -7.91 -33.27 -10.39
C THR A 4 -8.08 -31.79 -10.84
N PHE A 5 -6.98 -31.16 -11.17
CA PHE A 5 -6.91 -29.74 -11.56
C PHE A 5 -7.81 -29.33 -12.74
N HIS A 6 -8.43 -30.32 -13.41
CA HIS A 6 -9.29 -30.07 -14.59
C HIS A 6 -10.71 -29.60 -14.26
N GLU A 7 -11.08 -29.56 -12.96
CA GLU A 7 -12.43 -29.15 -12.54
C GLU A 7 -12.52 -27.77 -11.90
N ILE A 8 -11.43 -26.99 -11.93
CA ILE A 8 -11.49 -25.59 -11.47
C ILE A 8 -12.24 -24.80 -12.54
N PRO A 9 -13.38 -24.18 -12.23
CA PRO A 9 -14.09 -23.35 -13.21
C PRO A 9 -13.13 -22.28 -13.75
N ARG A 10 -13.00 -22.16 -15.06
CA ARG A 10 -12.24 -21.07 -15.68
C ARG A 10 -12.89 -19.76 -15.23
N LEU A 11 -12.09 -19.00 -14.49
CA LEU A 11 -12.55 -17.69 -14.12
C LEU A 11 -12.86 -16.91 -15.39
N UNK A 12 -13.87 -16.85 -15.57
CA UNK A 12 -14.46 -16.30 -16.71
C UNK A 12 -14.22 -14.90 -16.91
N UNK A 13 -13.71 -14.53 -16.19
CA UNK A 13 -13.62 -13.22 -16.25
C UNK A 13 -12.31 -12.63 -16.69
N UNK A 14 -11.64 -13.19 -16.99
CA UNK A 14 -10.73 -12.63 -17.51
C UNK A 14 -11.19 -12.07 -18.68
N PRO A 15 -11.17 -10.85 -18.73
CA PRO A 15 -11.59 -10.22 -19.97
C PRO A 15 -10.74 -10.68 -21.15
N ARG A 16 -11.41 -11.07 -22.21
CA ARG A 16 -10.70 -11.52 -23.41
C ARG A 16 -10.22 -10.36 -24.28
N LEU A 17 -10.89 -9.23 -24.16
CA LEU A 17 -10.56 -8.01 -24.90
C LEU A 17 -9.98 -6.99 -23.93
N ARG A 18 -8.99 -6.27 -24.39
CA ARG A 18 -8.39 -5.20 -23.59
C ARG A 18 -9.46 -4.13 -23.31
N PRO A 19 -9.59 -3.69 -22.05
CA PRO A 19 -10.59 -2.68 -21.72
C PRO A 19 -10.25 -1.32 -22.34
N GLN A 20 -11.27 -0.52 -22.55
CA GLN A 20 -11.06 0.89 -22.91
C GLN A 20 -10.80 1.68 -21.63
N THR A 21 -9.73 2.44 -21.60
CA THR A 21 -9.23 3.06 -20.39
C THR A 21 -8.78 4.50 -20.68
N PRO A 22 -9.71 5.39 -21.06
CA PRO A 22 -9.33 6.73 -21.50
C PRO A 22 -8.61 7.57 -20.43
N ILE A 23 -8.89 7.36 -19.15
CA ILE A 23 -8.20 8.10 -18.08
C ILE A 23 -6.81 7.49 -17.84
N LEU A 24 -6.71 6.16 -17.76
CA LEU A 24 -5.43 5.48 -17.59
C LEU A 24 -4.49 5.77 -18.79
N ASP A 25 -5.03 5.96 -19.99
CA ASP A 25 -4.24 6.32 -21.16
C ASP A 25 -3.54 7.67 -20.99
N ARG A 26 -4.08 8.56 -20.13
CA ARG A 26 -3.49 9.86 -19.78
C ARG A 26 -2.64 9.81 -18.51
N ALA A 27 -2.54 8.66 -17.87
CA ALA A 27 -1.85 8.47 -16.60
C ALA A 27 -0.82 7.33 -16.68
N ALA A 28 -0.08 7.27 -17.78
CA ALA A 28 0.92 6.22 -18.00
C ALA A 28 2.13 6.33 -17.07
N THR A 29 2.38 7.50 -16.49
CA THR A 29 3.48 7.73 -15.53
C THR A 29 2.96 8.51 -14.33
N PRO A 30 3.66 8.45 -13.18
CA PRO A 30 3.27 9.24 -12.01
C PRO A 30 3.20 10.75 -12.29
N ALA A 31 4.09 11.30 -13.10
CA ALA A 31 4.03 12.72 -13.47
C ALA A 31 2.73 13.06 -14.20
N GLN A 32 2.27 12.18 -15.08
CA GLN A 32 0.99 12.35 -15.78
C GLN A 32 -0.19 12.14 -14.82
N LEU A 33 -0.10 11.13 -13.94
CA LEU A 33 -1.12 10.86 -12.92
C LEU A 33 -1.36 12.10 -12.06
N ARG A 34 -0.30 12.78 -11.62
CA ARG A 34 -0.41 13.96 -10.77
C ARG A 34 -1.07 15.17 -11.46
N ARG A 35 -1.24 15.12 -12.78
CA ARG A 35 -1.96 16.17 -13.53
C ARG A 35 -3.47 15.95 -13.59
N LEU A 36 -3.95 14.76 -13.20
CA LEU A 36 -5.38 14.48 -13.18
C LEU A 36 -6.05 15.21 -12.02
N GLY A 37 -7.31 15.58 -12.21
CA GLY A 37 -8.15 16.08 -11.13
C GLY A 37 -8.58 14.95 -10.19
N GLU A 38 -8.74 15.27 -8.91
CA GLU A 38 -9.13 14.26 -7.92
C GLU A 38 -10.47 13.58 -8.28
N ALA A 39 -11.38 14.30 -8.95
CA ALA A 39 -12.66 13.75 -9.41
C ALA A 39 -12.48 12.61 -10.44
N GLU A 40 -11.33 12.53 -11.11
CA GLU A 40 -11.06 11.49 -12.11
C GLU A 40 -10.45 10.23 -11.51
N LEU A 41 -9.96 10.30 -10.27
CA LEU A 41 -9.15 9.22 -9.70
C LEU A 41 -9.95 7.96 -9.36
N GLU A 42 -11.23 8.09 -9.01
CA GLU A 42 -12.08 6.92 -8.78
C GLU A 42 -12.30 6.13 -10.07
N GLU A 43 -12.52 6.83 -11.17
CA GLU A 43 -12.66 6.15 -12.47
C GLU A 43 -11.31 5.59 -12.93
N LEU A 44 -10.20 6.30 -12.68
CA LEU A 44 -8.87 5.74 -12.91
C LEU A 44 -8.67 4.41 -12.15
N ALA A 45 -9.14 4.34 -10.90
CA ALA A 45 -9.04 3.10 -10.11
C ALA A 45 -9.84 1.96 -10.77
N ASN A 46 -11.03 2.27 -11.29
CA ASN A 46 -11.84 1.28 -12.02
C ASN A 46 -11.13 0.80 -13.30
N GLU A 47 -10.58 1.73 -14.07
CA GLU A 47 -9.85 1.40 -15.30
C GLU A 47 -8.59 0.59 -15.01
N LEU A 48 -7.84 0.97 -13.99
CA LEU A 48 -6.64 0.25 -13.55
C LEU A 48 -6.99 -1.17 -13.10
N ARG A 49 -8.11 -1.33 -12.41
CA ARG A 49 -8.60 -2.66 -11.99
C ARG A 49 -8.91 -3.53 -13.21
N GLN A 50 -9.59 -2.96 -14.21
CA GLN A 50 -9.93 -3.69 -15.45
C GLN A 50 -8.67 -4.08 -16.22
N GLU A 51 -7.70 -3.16 -16.35
CA GLU A 51 -6.42 -3.43 -17.02
C GLU A 51 -5.64 -4.53 -16.29
N LEU A 52 -5.64 -4.50 -14.95
CA LEU A 52 -4.99 -5.53 -14.14
C LEU A 52 -5.64 -6.89 -14.35
N LEU A 53 -6.97 -6.95 -14.31
CA LEU A 53 -7.73 -8.18 -14.55
C LEU A 53 -7.43 -8.74 -15.94
N PHE A 54 -7.39 -7.89 -16.95
CA PHE A 54 -7.06 -8.29 -18.33
C PHE A 54 -5.63 -8.84 -18.40
N SER A 55 -4.65 -8.10 -17.94
CA SER A 55 -3.23 -8.45 -18.08
C SER A 55 -2.88 -9.74 -17.31
N VAL A 56 -3.22 -9.77 -16.02
CA VAL A 56 -2.88 -10.90 -15.14
C VAL A 56 -3.74 -12.14 -15.49
N GLY A 57 -4.94 -11.92 -16.01
CA GLY A 57 -5.79 -13.00 -16.51
C GLY A 57 -5.14 -13.78 -17.62
N GLN A 58 -4.25 -13.16 -18.41
CA GLN A 58 -3.55 -13.82 -19.51
C GLN A 58 -2.21 -14.42 -19.08
N THR A 59 -1.46 -13.72 -18.23
CA THR A 59 -0.09 -14.12 -17.85
C THR A 59 -0.04 -14.98 -16.59
N GLY A 60 -1.07 -14.91 -15.77
CA GLY A 60 -1.02 -15.45 -14.40
C GLY A 60 -0.29 -14.52 -13.45
N GLY A 61 -0.44 -14.74 -12.16
CA GLY A 61 0.20 -13.93 -11.14
C GLY A 61 -0.64 -13.75 -9.88
N HIS A 62 -0.27 -12.75 -9.08
CA HIS A 62 -0.91 -12.47 -7.81
C HIS A 62 -2.10 -11.52 -8.01
N PHE A 63 -3.29 -12.07 -8.22
CA PHE A 63 -4.50 -11.28 -8.48
C PHE A 63 -4.95 -10.48 -7.26
N GLY A 64 -5.28 -11.19 -6.18
CA GLY A 64 -5.90 -10.58 -4.99
C GLY A 64 -5.04 -9.47 -4.39
N ALA A 65 -3.74 -9.74 -4.29
CA ALA A 65 -2.80 -8.78 -3.71
C ALA A 65 -2.75 -7.47 -4.52
N GLY A 66 -2.74 -7.58 -5.86
CA GLY A 66 -2.76 -6.40 -6.73
C GLY A 66 -4.07 -5.62 -6.67
N LEU A 67 -5.19 -6.35 -6.65
CA LEU A 67 -6.53 -5.73 -6.56
C LEU A 67 -6.72 -4.99 -5.23
N GLY A 68 -6.13 -5.49 -4.16
CA GLY A 68 -6.25 -4.89 -2.83
C GLY A 68 -5.49 -3.59 -2.64
N VAL A 69 -4.61 -3.21 -3.59
CA VAL A 69 -3.79 -1.99 -3.44
C VAL A 69 -3.95 -1.02 -4.62
N ILE A 70 -5.03 -1.13 -5.39
CA ILE A 70 -5.25 -0.23 -6.55
C ILE A 70 -5.33 1.22 -6.09
N GLU A 71 -6.25 1.51 -5.17
CA GLU A 71 -6.45 2.87 -4.67
C GLU A 71 -5.22 3.36 -3.90
N LEU A 72 -4.61 2.51 -3.10
CA LEU A 72 -3.38 2.84 -2.38
C LEU A 72 -2.25 3.20 -3.36
N THR A 73 -2.08 2.43 -4.45
CA THR A 73 -1.03 2.70 -5.45
C THR A 73 -1.25 4.06 -6.11
N ILE A 74 -2.50 4.35 -6.50
CA ILE A 74 -2.87 5.65 -7.07
C ILE A 74 -2.55 6.76 -6.06
N ALA A 75 -3.01 6.63 -4.82
CA ALA A 75 -2.83 7.66 -3.79
C ALA A 75 -1.34 7.93 -3.53
N LEU A 76 -0.53 6.87 -3.44
CA LEU A 76 0.92 7.00 -3.20
C LEU A 76 1.61 7.77 -4.35
N HIS A 77 1.33 7.40 -5.60
CA HIS A 77 1.94 8.08 -6.76
C HIS A 77 1.34 9.48 -7.01
N TYR A 78 0.13 9.73 -6.52
CA TYR A 78 -0.52 11.04 -6.65
C TYR A 78 0.03 12.04 -5.62
N VAL A 79 0.29 11.59 -4.40
CA VAL A 79 0.71 12.46 -3.30
C VAL A 79 2.24 12.65 -3.27
N PHE A 80 2.99 11.56 -3.47
CA PHE A 80 4.45 11.60 -3.37
C PHE A 80 5.11 11.81 -4.73
N ASP A 81 6.22 12.53 -4.73
CA ASP A 81 6.96 12.86 -5.97
C ASP A 81 7.90 11.71 -6.37
N THR A 82 7.30 10.54 -6.69
CA THR A 82 8.06 9.39 -7.15
C THR A 82 8.63 9.65 -8.57
N PRO A 83 9.83 9.20 -8.89
CA PRO A 83 10.71 8.33 -8.13
C PRO A 83 11.67 9.04 -7.16
N ASP A 84 11.64 10.37 -7.04
CA ASP A 84 12.53 11.05 -6.09
C ASP A 84 12.18 10.61 -4.66
N ASP A 85 10.90 10.68 -4.30
CA ASP A 85 10.41 10.00 -3.10
C ASP A 85 10.49 8.49 -3.31
N ARG A 86 11.02 7.77 -2.32
CA ARG A 86 11.38 6.35 -2.43
C ARG A 86 10.24 5.47 -1.93
N LEU A 87 9.66 4.70 -2.84
CA LEU A 87 8.57 3.76 -2.54
C LEU A 87 9.12 2.33 -2.56
N VAL A 88 9.02 1.63 -1.44
CA VAL A 88 9.50 0.25 -1.28
C VAL A 88 8.31 -0.66 -0.99
N TRP A 89 8.08 -1.62 -1.88
CA TRP A 89 7.03 -2.64 -1.72
C TRP A 89 7.61 -3.86 -1.00
N ASP A 90 6.98 -4.30 0.07
CA ASP A 90 7.39 -5.52 0.77
C ASP A 90 7.00 -6.75 -0.07
N VAL A 91 7.91 -7.72 -0.23
CA VAL A 91 7.78 -8.83 -1.16
C VAL A 91 7.66 -8.35 -2.62
N GLY A 92 6.68 -7.49 -2.90
CA GLY A 92 6.43 -6.91 -4.22
C GLY A 92 5.40 -7.67 -5.06
N HIS A 93 4.74 -8.68 -4.47
CA HIS A 93 3.70 -9.45 -5.18
C HIS A 93 2.46 -8.62 -5.49
N GLN A 94 2.25 -7.51 -4.76
CA GLN A 94 1.13 -6.59 -4.94
C GLN A 94 1.46 -5.44 -5.91
N ALA A 95 2.66 -5.39 -6.51
CA ALA A 95 3.16 -4.21 -7.21
C ALA A 95 2.79 -4.16 -8.71
N TYR A 96 1.82 -4.94 -9.16
CA TYR A 96 1.40 -4.88 -10.57
C TYR A 96 0.74 -3.54 -10.93
N PRO A 97 -0.16 -2.98 -10.10
CA PRO A 97 -0.66 -1.61 -10.38
C PRO A 97 0.47 -0.58 -10.46
N HIS A 98 1.48 -0.70 -9.59
CA HIS A 98 2.67 0.14 -9.62
C HIS A 98 3.39 0.03 -10.98
N LYS A 99 3.56 -1.19 -11.52
CA LYS A 99 4.20 -1.37 -12.84
C LYS A 99 3.37 -0.69 -13.94
N ILE A 100 2.05 -0.85 -13.91
CA ILE A 100 1.15 -0.23 -14.92
C ILE A 100 1.28 1.30 -14.87
N LEU A 101 1.26 1.90 -13.67
CA LEU A 101 1.30 3.36 -13.47
C LEU A 101 2.70 3.96 -13.60
N THR A 102 3.73 3.13 -13.83
CA THR A 102 5.12 3.60 -13.97
C THR A 102 5.70 3.26 -15.36
N GLY A 103 4.86 3.35 -16.38
CA GLY A 103 5.28 3.27 -17.77
C GLY A 103 5.42 1.85 -18.33
N ARG A 104 5.06 0.81 -17.58
CA ARG A 104 5.26 -0.58 -18.01
C ARG A 104 3.97 -1.30 -18.41
N ARG A 105 2.90 -0.54 -18.64
CA ARG A 105 1.59 -1.10 -18.98
C ARG A 105 1.65 -2.04 -20.20
N GLU A 106 2.32 -1.59 -21.27
CA GLU A 106 2.42 -2.40 -22.51
C GLU A 106 3.25 -3.67 -22.30
N GLY A 107 4.22 -3.61 -21.38
CA GLY A 107 5.03 -4.76 -21.03
C GLY A 107 4.30 -5.83 -20.20
N MET A 108 3.12 -5.52 -19.69
CA MET A 108 2.39 -6.45 -18.82
C MET A 108 2.04 -7.78 -19.51
N ALA A 109 1.94 -7.79 -20.85
CA ALA A 109 1.75 -9.01 -21.62
C ALA A 109 2.92 -10.01 -21.48
N SER A 110 4.10 -9.53 -21.06
CA SER A 110 5.28 -10.36 -20.84
C SER A 110 5.55 -10.62 -19.35
N LEU A 111 4.62 -10.27 -18.47
CA LEU A 111 4.81 -10.40 -17.03
C LEU A 111 5.10 -11.86 -16.66
N ARG A 112 6.19 -12.09 -15.90
CA ARG A 112 6.65 -13.40 -15.43
C ARG A 112 7.13 -14.33 -16.56
N GLN A 113 7.25 -13.81 -17.78
CA GLN A 113 7.81 -14.59 -18.89
C GLN A 113 9.33 -14.40 -18.94
N LYS A 114 10.01 -15.35 -19.58
CA LYS A 114 11.45 -15.24 -19.81
C LYS A 114 11.72 -13.96 -20.62
N ASP A 115 12.68 -13.19 -20.15
CA ASP A 115 13.09 -11.92 -20.76
C ASP A 115 11.98 -10.85 -20.78
N GLY A 116 10.89 -11.08 -20.05
CA GLY A 116 9.79 -10.12 -19.89
C GLY A 116 9.86 -9.39 -18.56
N LEU A 117 8.74 -8.76 -18.18
CA LEU A 117 8.64 -8.05 -16.92
C LEU A 117 8.75 -9.01 -15.72
N ALA A 118 9.57 -8.62 -14.75
CA ALA A 118 9.77 -9.36 -13.52
C ALA A 118 8.46 -9.44 -12.70
N ALA A 119 8.32 -10.52 -11.94
CA ALA A 119 7.17 -10.71 -11.05
C ALA A 119 7.13 -9.68 -9.92
N PHE A 120 8.27 -9.14 -9.53
CA PHE A 120 8.45 -8.20 -8.41
C PHE A 120 9.18 -6.96 -8.88
N PRO A 121 9.13 -5.85 -8.13
CA PRO A 121 9.96 -4.68 -8.43
C PRO A 121 11.44 -5.03 -8.56
N ARG A 122 12.08 -4.47 -9.58
CA ARG A 122 13.46 -4.79 -9.95
C ARG A 122 14.16 -3.53 -10.46
N ARG A 123 15.23 -3.13 -9.79
CA ARG A 123 15.91 -1.85 -10.04
C ARG A 123 16.40 -1.65 -11.47
N CYS A 124 16.80 -2.74 -12.13
CA CYS A 124 17.26 -2.62 -13.53
C CYS A 124 16.09 -2.53 -14.53
N GLU A 125 14.84 -2.68 -14.06
CA GLU A 125 13.65 -2.62 -14.91
C GLU A 125 13.07 -1.20 -14.96
N SER A 126 13.18 -0.44 -13.89
CA SER A 126 12.53 0.88 -13.78
C SER A 126 13.18 1.70 -12.65
N GLU A 127 13.33 2.99 -12.89
CA GLU A 127 13.78 3.95 -11.87
C GLU A 127 12.77 4.06 -10.71
N TYR A 128 11.52 3.68 -10.92
CA TYR A 128 10.48 3.67 -9.89
C TYR A 128 10.60 2.46 -8.95
N ASP A 129 11.37 1.45 -9.33
CA ASP A 129 11.65 0.27 -8.50
C ASP A 129 12.89 0.57 -7.64
N THR A 130 12.70 1.34 -6.57
CA THR A 130 13.80 1.88 -5.76
C THR A 130 14.57 0.81 -4.99
N PHE A 131 13.98 -0.37 -4.80
CA PHE A 131 14.60 -1.50 -4.10
C PHE A 131 14.18 -2.80 -4.80
N GLY A 132 15.13 -3.69 -5.04
CA GLY A 132 14.85 -5.03 -5.58
C GLY A 132 14.27 -5.91 -4.47
N VAL A 133 13.08 -6.46 -4.70
CA VAL A 133 12.34 -7.17 -3.67
C VAL A 133 11.98 -8.60 -4.10
N GLY A 134 11.41 -9.37 -3.20
CA GLY A 134 11.05 -10.77 -3.37
C GLY A 134 10.96 -11.48 -2.01
N HIS A 135 11.91 -11.24 -1.12
CA HIS A 135 11.84 -11.72 0.26
C HIS A 135 10.93 -10.81 1.08
N SER A 136 10.11 -11.41 1.94
CA SER A 136 9.23 -10.66 2.82
C SER A 136 10.00 -9.89 3.90
N SER A 137 9.37 -8.86 4.45
CA SER A 137 9.76 -8.19 5.69
C SER A 137 11.01 -7.30 5.58
N THR A 138 11.43 -6.99 4.35
CA THR A 138 12.65 -6.20 4.10
C THR A 138 12.36 -4.72 3.90
N SER A 139 11.11 -4.34 3.62
CA SER A 139 10.77 -3.00 3.14
C SER A 139 11.06 -1.91 4.16
N ILE A 140 10.72 -2.13 5.44
CA ILE A 140 10.90 -1.11 6.49
C ILE A 140 12.40 -0.81 6.68
N GLY A 141 13.23 -1.85 6.77
CA GLY A 141 14.68 -1.66 6.89
C GLY A 141 15.28 -0.95 5.69
N ALA A 142 14.83 -1.30 4.47
CA ALA A 142 15.31 -0.66 3.25
C ALA A 142 14.89 0.83 3.21
N ALA A 143 13.62 1.13 3.50
CA ALA A 143 13.14 2.51 3.54
C ALA A 143 13.83 3.32 4.65
N LEU A 144 14.08 2.70 5.81
CA LEU A 144 14.85 3.33 6.90
C LEU A 144 16.24 3.73 6.44
N GLY A 145 16.94 2.82 5.77
CA GLY A 145 18.26 3.13 5.22
C GLY A 145 18.24 4.28 4.23
N MET A 146 17.21 4.33 3.36
CA MET A 146 17.03 5.43 2.41
C MET A 146 16.73 6.75 3.11
N ALA A 147 15.91 6.75 4.17
CA ALA A 147 15.59 7.95 4.95
C ALA A 147 16.84 8.49 5.65
N ILE A 148 17.64 7.61 6.25
CA ILE A 148 18.89 8.02 6.91
C ILE A 148 19.86 8.60 5.86
N ALA A 149 20.01 7.95 4.71
CA ALA A 149 20.90 8.42 3.64
C ALA A 149 20.45 9.80 3.12
N ALA A 150 19.13 10.00 2.91
CA ALA A 150 18.59 11.28 2.46
C ALA A 150 18.94 12.39 3.47
N ARG A 151 18.74 12.14 4.76
CA ARG A 151 19.06 13.10 5.82
C ARG A 151 20.54 13.44 5.82
N LEU A 152 21.42 12.43 5.73
CA LEU A 152 22.87 12.64 5.73
C LEU A 152 23.35 13.45 4.51
N GLN A 153 22.61 13.37 3.41
CA GLN A 153 22.90 14.09 2.16
C GLN A 153 22.16 15.44 2.09
N GLY A 154 21.38 15.81 3.10
CA GLY A 154 20.60 17.05 3.11
C GLY A 154 19.45 17.06 2.11
N GLN A 155 18.96 15.89 1.72
CA GLN A 155 17.84 15.76 0.78
C GLN A 155 16.49 15.73 1.52
N GLN A 156 15.46 16.26 0.87
CA GLN A 156 14.11 16.34 1.46
C GLN A 156 13.19 15.21 1.01
N ARG A 157 13.72 14.21 0.28
CA ARG A 157 12.91 13.11 -0.24
C ARG A 157 12.32 12.24 0.87
N LYS A 158 11.11 11.76 0.64
CA LYS A 158 10.41 10.87 1.57
C LYS A 158 10.77 9.40 1.27
N SER A 159 10.68 8.57 2.29
CA SER A 159 10.88 7.12 2.15
C SER A 159 9.65 6.42 2.67
N ILE A 160 9.02 5.61 1.81
CA ILE A 160 7.74 4.97 2.10
C ILE A 160 7.91 3.46 1.96
N ALA A 161 7.53 2.71 3.00
CA ALA A 161 7.47 1.24 2.97
C ALA A 161 6.01 0.82 2.97
N VAL A 162 5.62 -0.06 2.03
CA VAL A 162 4.29 -0.70 2.03
C VAL A 162 4.49 -2.16 2.39
N ILE A 163 3.93 -2.58 3.51
CA ILE A 163 4.11 -3.92 4.06
C ILE A 163 2.76 -4.56 4.39
N GLY A 164 2.63 -5.85 4.11
CA GLY A 164 1.44 -6.61 4.48
C GLY A 164 1.49 -7.12 5.91
N ASP A 165 0.32 -7.44 6.45
CA ASP A 165 0.16 -7.95 7.82
C ASP A 165 1.01 -9.19 8.10
N GLY A 166 1.03 -10.14 7.16
CA GLY A 166 1.85 -11.36 7.30
C GLY A 166 3.34 -11.05 7.35
N ALA A 167 3.82 -10.15 6.51
CA ALA A 167 5.24 -9.77 6.47
C ALA A 167 5.66 -9.00 7.72
N LEU A 168 4.75 -8.26 8.35
CA LEU A 168 5.03 -7.51 9.56
C LEU A 168 5.33 -8.42 10.77
N THR A 169 4.92 -9.69 10.71
CA THR A 169 5.15 -10.63 11.82
C THR A 169 6.60 -11.06 11.98
N ALA A 170 7.46 -10.82 10.99
CA ALA A 170 8.87 -11.26 11.04
C ALA A 170 9.74 -10.33 11.90
N GLY A 171 10.73 -10.93 12.57
CA GLY A 171 11.62 -10.21 13.47
C GLY A 171 12.35 -9.03 12.81
N MET A 172 12.80 -9.20 11.57
CA MET A 172 13.54 -8.13 10.88
C MET A 172 12.67 -6.90 10.60
N ALA A 173 11.37 -7.08 10.36
CA ALA A 173 10.45 -5.94 10.24
C ALA A 173 10.31 -5.23 11.58
N PHE A 174 10.17 -6.00 12.66
CA PHE A 174 10.05 -5.46 14.00
C PHE A 174 11.33 -4.72 14.45
N GLU A 175 12.50 -5.27 14.13
CA GLU A 175 13.79 -4.60 14.41
C GLU A 175 13.85 -3.22 13.75
N ALA A 176 13.44 -3.13 12.48
CA ALA A 176 13.43 -1.86 11.76
C ALA A 176 12.41 -0.89 12.35
N LEU A 177 11.19 -1.38 12.71
CA LEU A 177 10.17 -0.57 13.38
C LEU A 177 10.67 -0.01 14.72
N ASN A 178 11.41 -0.82 15.46
CA ASN A 178 11.96 -0.41 16.76
C ASN A 178 13.05 0.66 16.58
N HIS A 179 13.86 0.54 15.54
CA HIS A 179 15.02 1.43 15.34
C HIS A 179 14.65 2.78 14.71
N ALA A 180 13.67 2.80 13.82
CA ALA A 180 13.37 4.00 13.02
C ALA A 180 12.99 5.24 13.86
N PRO A 181 12.13 5.14 14.88
CA PRO A 181 11.83 6.31 15.71
C PRO A 181 13.03 6.77 16.54
N GLU A 182 13.88 5.84 17.00
CA GLU A 182 15.07 6.17 17.79
C GLU A 182 16.03 7.07 16.99
N VAL A 183 16.17 6.81 15.69
CA VAL A 183 17.06 7.64 14.85
C VAL A 183 16.33 8.84 14.24
N GLY A 184 15.04 9.01 14.52
CA GLY A 184 14.27 10.14 14.00
C GLY A 184 14.17 10.14 12.48
N ALA A 185 13.96 8.96 11.88
CA ALA A 185 13.88 8.82 10.43
C ALA A 185 12.58 9.43 9.89
N ASP A 186 12.69 10.27 8.86
CA ASP A 186 11.51 10.83 8.16
C ASP A 186 11.02 9.78 7.14
N MET A 187 10.15 8.89 7.60
CA MET A 187 9.63 7.82 6.78
C MET A 187 8.19 7.50 7.13
N LEU A 188 7.51 6.91 6.16
CA LEU A 188 6.13 6.42 6.30
C LEU A 188 6.12 4.90 6.16
N VAL A 189 5.40 4.23 7.05
CA VAL A 189 5.11 2.80 6.90
C VAL A 189 3.60 2.66 6.69
N VAL A 190 3.22 2.08 5.54
CA VAL A 190 1.83 1.76 5.24
C VAL A 190 1.64 0.27 5.51
N LEU A 191 0.92 -0.05 6.56
CA LEU A 191 0.52 -1.42 6.85
C LEU A 191 -0.77 -1.74 6.08
N ASN A 192 -0.63 -2.56 5.05
CA ASN A 192 -1.76 -3.00 4.23
C ASN A 192 -2.26 -4.35 4.75
N ASP A 193 -3.40 -4.33 5.42
CA ASP A 193 -4.00 -5.50 6.01
C ASP A 193 -5.31 -5.84 5.29
N ASN A 194 -5.34 -6.98 4.63
CA ASN A 194 -6.53 -7.48 3.95
C ASN A 194 -7.01 -8.82 4.52
N ASP A 195 -6.48 -9.20 5.68
CA ASP A 195 -6.75 -10.48 6.36
C ASP A 195 -6.53 -11.68 5.44
N MET A 196 -5.66 -11.55 4.45
CA MET A 196 -5.40 -12.56 3.41
C MET A 196 -3.91 -12.86 3.32
N SER A 197 -3.52 -14.05 3.76
CA SER A 197 -2.19 -14.61 3.52
C SER A 197 -2.33 -16.05 3.01
N ILE A 198 -1.24 -16.63 2.52
CA ILE A 198 -1.22 -18.00 1.99
C ILE A 198 -1.63 -19.00 3.08
N SER A 199 -1.23 -18.74 4.32
CA SER A 199 -1.66 -19.48 5.51
C SER A 199 -2.06 -18.48 6.59
N ARG A 200 -2.78 -18.95 7.59
CA ARG A 200 -3.16 -18.08 8.72
C ARG A 200 -1.92 -17.50 9.38
N ASN A 201 -1.93 -16.20 9.59
CA ASN A 201 -0.88 -15.54 10.34
C ASN A 201 -0.86 -16.06 11.78
N VAL A 202 0.34 -16.25 12.34
CA VAL A 202 0.51 -16.82 13.68
C VAL A 202 1.37 -15.87 14.53
N GLY A 203 1.21 -16.01 15.85
CA GLY A 203 2.02 -15.28 16.80
C GLY A 203 1.33 -14.08 17.42
N GLY A 204 2.01 -13.46 18.36
CA GLY A 204 1.47 -12.34 19.13
C GLY A 204 1.14 -11.12 18.28
N MET A 205 1.98 -10.81 17.31
CA MET A 205 1.76 -9.67 16.41
C MET A 205 0.46 -9.86 15.58
N SER A 206 0.25 -11.08 15.05
CA SER A 206 -0.98 -11.39 14.32
C SER A 206 -2.22 -11.21 15.19
N ASN A 207 -2.15 -11.68 16.44
CA ASN A 207 -3.25 -11.53 17.39
C ASN A 207 -3.51 -10.03 17.71
N TYR A 208 -2.44 -9.25 17.81
CA TYR A 208 -2.53 -7.82 18.07
C TYR A 208 -3.20 -7.09 16.88
N LEU A 209 -2.78 -7.38 15.65
CA LEU A 209 -3.38 -6.77 14.45
C LEU A 209 -4.86 -7.14 14.32
N ALA A 210 -5.20 -8.41 14.59
CA ALA A 210 -6.59 -8.85 14.57
C ALA A 210 -7.44 -8.10 15.61
N LYS A 211 -6.89 -7.77 16.78
CA LYS A 211 -7.57 -6.96 17.79
C LYS A 211 -7.82 -5.53 17.32
N ILE A 212 -6.83 -4.93 16.64
CA ILE A 212 -6.98 -3.58 16.06
C ILE A 212 -8.21 -3.56 15.12
N LEU A 213 -8.26 -4.54 14.20
CA LEU A 213 -9.32 -4.59 13.18
C LEU A 213 -10.68 -4.95 13.74
N SER A 214 -10.73 -5.82 14.77
CA SER A 214 -12.00 -6.27 15.36
C SER A 214 -12.57 -5.33 16.41
N SER A 215 -11.86 -4.26 16.77
CA SER A 215 -12.32 -3.36 17.82
C SER A 215 -13.59 -2.61 17.39
N ARG A 216 -14.51 -2.42 18.33
CA ARG A 216 -15.74 -1.66 18.08
C ARG A 216 -15.46 -0.21 17.68
N THR A 217 -14.31 0.28 18.02
CA THR A 217 -13.82 1.61 17.61
C THR A 217 -13.70 1.72 16.08
N TYR A 218 -13.30 0.62 15.41
CA TYR A 218 -13.22 0.58 13.95
C TYR A 218 -14.57 0.82 13.28
N SER A 219 -15.63 0.15 13.76
CA SER A 219 -16.96 0.29 13.17
C SER A 219 -17.57 1.66 13.45
N SER A 220 -17.30 2.27 14.61
CA SER A 220 -17.80 3.60 14.93
C SER A 220 -17.02 4.71 14.24
N MET A 221 -15.72 4.51 14.00
CA MET A 221 -14.91 5.47 13.23
C MET A 221 -15.28 5.47 11.75
N ARG A 222 -15.60 4.30 11.19
CA ARG A 222 -16.08 4.18 9.80
C ARG A 222 -17.38 4.96 9.56
N GLU A 223 -18.27 5.00 10.58
CA GLU A 223 -19.51 5.77 10.50
C GLU A 223 -19.34 7.24 10.90
N GLY A 224 -18.42 7.54 11.80
CA GLY A 224 -18.18 8.88 12.32
C GLY A 224 -17.31 9.75 11.41
N SER A 225 -16.34 9.17 10.73
CA SER A 225 -15.43 9.94 9.88
C SER A 225 -16.12 10.60 8.69
N LYS A 226 -17.20 10.00 8.19
CA LYS A 226 -17.99 10.61 7.12
C LYS A 226 -18.74 11.88 7.55
N LYS A 227 -18.96 12.08 8.86
CA LYS A 227 -19.77 13.21 9.36
C LYS A 227 -18.97 14.34 10.00
N VAL A 228 -17.75 14.12 10.41
CA VAL A 228 -17.02 15.06 11.28
C VAL A 228 -15.90 15.81 10.55
N LEU A 229 -15.31 15.23 9.51
CA LEU A 229 -14.21 15.88 8.78
C LEU A 229 -14.63 17.13 7.99
N SER A 230 -15.93 17.36 7.85
CA SER A 230 -16.42 18.46 7.00
C SER A 230 -16.62 19.81 7.70
N ARG A 231 -16.40 19.92 9.01
CA ARG A 231 -16.95 21.11 9.72
C ARG A 231 -16.05 21.96 10.62
N LEU A 232 -14.80 21.58 11.00
CA LEU A 232 -14.03 22.50 11.89
C LEU A 232 -12.50 22.33 11.81
N PRO A 233 -11.75 23.31 11.28
CA PRO A 233 -10.31 23.39 11.49
C PRO A 233 -10.00 23.81 12.93
N GLY A 234 -9.14 23.10 13.63
CA GLY A 234 -8.67 23.41 14.97
C GLY A 234 -9.25 22.62 16.12
N ALA A 235 -10.45 22.07 15.97
CA ALA A 235 -11.06 21.22 17.00
C ALA A 235 -10.43 19.83 17.07
N TRP A 236 -9.78 19.42 16.02
CA TRP A 236 -9.15 18.10 15.91
C TRP A 236 -8.01 17.89 16.92
N GLU A 237 -7.17 18.92 17.10
CA GLU A 237 -6.00 18.82 17.98
C GLU A 237 -6.38 18.75 19.46
N ILE A 238 -7.42 19.48 19.84
CA ILE A 238 -7.95 19.48 21.23
C ILE A 238 -8.69 18.17 21.50
N ALA A 239 -9.50 17.72 20.55
CA ALA A 239 -10.21 16.45 20.64
C ALA A 239 -9.24 15.27 20.76
N ARG A 240 -8.15 15.29 20.00
CA ARG A 240 -7.10 14.27 20.04
C ARG A 240 -6.46 14.14 21.42
N ARG A 241 -6.06 15.27 22.02
CA ARG A 241 -5.43 15.27 23.37
C ARG A 241 -6.36 14.83 24.48
N THR A 242 -7.63 15.20 24.40
CA THR A 242 -8.62 14.80 25.40
C THR A 242 -8.99 13.32 25.25
N GLU A 243 -9.03 12.83 24.03
CA GLU A 243 -9.33 11.44 23.71
C GLU A 243 -8.18 10.50 24.11
N GLU A 244 -6.93 10.94 23.96
CA GLU A 244 -5.74 10.20 24.40
C GLU A 244 -5.75 9.95 25.90
N TYR A 245 -6.21 10.91 26.71
CA TYR A 245 -6.31 10.77 28.17
C TYR A 245 -7.47 9.88 28.61
N ALA A 246 -8.57 9.88 27.86
CA ALA A 246 -9.77 9.12 28.25
C ALA A 246 -9.73 7.65 27.81
N LYS A 247 -8.88 7.31 26.83
CA LYS A 247 -8.82 5.97 26.24
C LYS A 247 -7.62 5.13 26.70
N GLY A 248 -7.05 5.45 27.85
CA GLY A 248 -5.81 4.85 28.39
C GLY A 248 -5.79 3.34 28.56
N MET A 249 -6.75 2.60 28.01
CA MET A 249 -6.78 1.15 28.21
C MET A 249 -7.01 0.28 26.97
N LEU A 250 -7.40 0.80 25.79
CA LEU A 250 -7.73 -0.07 24.66
C LEU A 250 -7.76 0.67 23.31
N VAL A 251 -6.70 1.40 22.96
CA VAL A 251 -6.63 2.07 21.63
C VAL A 251 -5.87 1.19 20.64
N PRO A 252 -6.46 0.91 19.46
CA PRO A 252 -5.68 0.29 18.37
C PRO A 252 -4.46 1.15 18.04
N GLY A 253 -3.31 0.51 17.88
CA GLY A 253 -2.08 1.22 17.54
C GLY A 253 -1.15 1.48 18.71
N THR A 254 -1.57 1.20 19.96
CA THR A 254 -0.75 1.48 21.15
C THR A 254 0.68 0.95 21.05
N LEU A 255 0.87 -0.26 20.49
CA LEU A 255 2.21 -0.83 20.34
C LEU A 255 3.09 0.06 19.45
N PHE A 256 2.55 0.54 18.34
CA PHE A 256 3.31 1.40 17.43
C PHE A 256 3.65 2.73 18.09
N GLU A 257 2.70 3.28 18.86
CA GLU A 257 2.90 4.52 19.61
C GLU A 257 3.92 4.35 20.74
N GLU A 258 3.91 3.21 21.42
CA GLU A 258 4.90 2.88 22.44
C GLU A 258 6.30 2.73 21.85
N LEU A 259 6.41 2.32 20.58
CA LEU A 259 7.68 2.28 19.86
C LEU A 259 8.11 3.67 19.36
N GLY A 260 7.24 4.68 19.46
CA GLY A 260 7.56 6.05 19.02
C GLY A 260 6.99 6.47 17.67
N TRP A 261 6.14 5.65 17.06
CA TRP A 261 5.48 5.99 15.80
C TRP A 261 4.22 6.83 16.04
N ASN A 262 3.93 7.71 15.09
CA ASN A 262 2.61 8.37 15.04
C ASN A 262 1.67 7.46 14.24
N TYR A 263 0.78 6.76 14.94
CA TYR A 263 -0.14 5.81 14.30
C TYR A 263 -1.40 6.53 13.82
N ILE A 264 -1.73 6.35 12.54
CA ILE A 264 -2.95 6.89 11.93
C ILE A 264 -3.71 5.72 11.31
N GLY A 265 -4.91 5.48 11.79
CA GLY A 265 -5.74 4.42 11.24
C GLY A 265 -6.60 3.72 12.28
N PRO A 266 -7.25 2.62 11.88
CA PRO A 266 -7.24 2.06 10.53
C PRO A 266 -8.06 2.88 9.52
N ILE A 267 -7.69 2.80 8.24
CA ILE A 267 -8.33 3.54 7.14
C ILE A 267 -8.81 2.51 6.11
N ASP A 268 -9.97 2.75 5.52
CA ASP A 268 -10.43 1.92 4.40
C ASP A 268 -9.50 2.14 3.21
N GLY A 269 -8.75 1.11 2.83
CA GLY A 269 -7.80 1.15 1.72
C GLY A 269 -8.43 1.32 0.34
N HIS A 270 -9.75 1.25 0.25
CA HIS A 270 -10.49 1.50 -0.99
C HIS A 270 -11.17 2.88 -1.02
N ASP A 271 -11.05 3.67 0.06
CA ASP A 271 -11.56 5.04 0.12
C ASP A 271 -10.45 6.00 -0.34
N LEU A 272 -10.38 6.22 -1.64
CA LEU A 272 -9.31 7.00 -2.28
C LEU A 272 -9.25 8.45 -1.78
N PRO A 273 -10.37 9.19 -1.62
CA PRO A 273 -10.30 10.53 -1.03
C PRO A 273 -9.70 10.55 0.37
N THR A 274 -10.09 9.60 1.23
CA THR A 274 -9.55 9.53 2.59
C THR A 274 -8.07 9.16 2.59
N LEU A 275 -7.64 8.24 1.70
CA LEU A 275 -6.22 7.90 1.55
C LEU A 275 -5.40 9.14 1.17
N ILE A 276 -5.85 9.89 0.16
CA ILE A 276 -5.13 11.08 -0.31
C ILE A 276 -5.05 12.14 0.79
N ALA A 277 -6.17 12.41 1.47
CA ALA A 277 -6.21 13.39 2.55
C ALA A 277 -5.26 13.00 3.68
N THR A 278 -5.21 11.70 4.02
CA THR A 278 -4.33 11.20 5.08
C THR A 278 -2.86 11.29 4.70
N LEU A 279 -2.52 10.91 3.47
CA LEU A 279 -1.13 10.90 3.01
C LEU A 279 -0.54 12.31 2.83
N ARG A 280 -1.38 13.34 2.67
CA ARG A 280 -0.96 14.74 2.58
C ARG A 280 -0.66 15.38 3.94
N ASN A 281 -1.13 14.79 5.04
CA ASN A 281 -0.94 15.30 6.42
C ASN A 281 0.37 14.79 7.04
#